data_ba7eda39e5880e465481d2919ed9935c
#
_entry.id   ba7eda39e5880e465481d2919ed9935c
#
_cell.length_a   1.000
_cell.length_b   1.000
_cell.length_c   1.000
_cell.angle_alpha   90.00
_cell.angle_beta   90.00
_cell.angle_gamma   90.00
#
_symmetry.space_group_name_H-M   'P 1'
#
loop_
_entity.id
_entity.type
_entity.pdbx_description
1 polymer ?
#
loop_
_entity_poly.entity_id
_entity_poly.type
_entity_poly.pdbx_seq_one_letter_code
_entity_poly.pdbx_strand_id
1 'polypeptide(L)'
;KRLNACIQTGTGAIEIKSGYGLNLESELKILRVIKKLKENSPISIKSTFLGAHAIPFEFKNKKSYYIDSIINEMLPIIKSENLADYIDIFCEEGYFDTNDTIKILQAGKKYGLVGKTHVNQFNSLGGIKVSIENGALSVDHLETMKEDDFLAFNDSNCIATLLPSCSFFLGIPYSPAKEFIKRKIPIKLASDYNPGSS
;
A
#
# COMPACT_ATOMS: atom_id res chain seq x y z
N LYS A 1 -1.86 9.29 20.55
CA LYS A 1 -1.42 10.68 20.36
C LYS A 1 -1.53 11.10 18.89
N ARG A 2 -0.84 10.43 17.92
CA ARG A 2 -0.89 10.78 16.48
C ARG A 2 -2.30 10.73 15.89
N LEU A 3 -3.07 9.66 16.15
CA LEU A 3 -4.46 9.55 15.70
C LEU A 3 -5.32 10.73 16.19
N ASN A 4 -5.17 11.13 17.44
CA ASN A 4 -5.90 12.29 18.00
C ASN A 4 -5.51 13.59 17.29
N ALA A 5 -4.25 13.78 16.91
CA ALA A 5 -3.84 14.93 16.12
C ALA A 5 -4.53 14.94 14.73
N CYS A 6 -4.60 13.79 14.06
CA CYS A 6 -5.34 13.68 12.79
C CYS A 6 -6.83 14.02 12.97
N ILE A 7 -7.47 13.52 14.03
CA ILE A 7 -8.89 13.83 14.33
C ILE A 7 -9.08 15.33 14.54
N GLN A 8 -8.19 15.96 15.31
CA GLN A 8 -8.26 17.40 15.58
C GLN A 8 -8.08 18.27 14.33
N THR A 9 -7.41 17.75 13.30
CA THR A 9 -7.25 18.43 11.99
C THR A 9 -8.37 18.07 10.99
N GLY A 10 -9.42 17.39 11.44
CA GLY A 10 -10.62 17.14 10.62
C GLY A 10 -10.68 15.75 9.97
N THR A 11 -9.80 14.81 10.32
CA THR A 11 -9.85 13.44 9.77
C THR A 11 -11.04 12.67 10.34
N GLY A 12 -12.01 12.29 9.50
CA GLY A 12 -13.19 11.51 9.87
C GLY A 12 -13.05 10.01 9.59
N ALA A 13 -12.11 9.61 8.75
CA ALA A 13 -11.77 8.21 8.47
C ALA A 13 -10.29 8.12 8.10
N ILE A 14 -9.64 7.02 8.45
CA ILE A 14 -8.21 6.83 8.18
C ILE A 14 -7.90 5.39 7.79
N GLU A 15 -6.97 5.22 6.86
CA GLU A 15 -6.29 3.95 6.63
C GLU A 15 -4.93 3.98 7.34
N ILE A 16 -4.62 2.95 8.09
CA ILE A 16 -3.34 2.80 8.77
C ILE A 16 -2.66 1.54 8.25
N LYS A 17 -1.43 1.71 7.75
CA LYS A 17 -0.63 0.63 7.18
C LYS A 17 0.43 0.16 8.18
N SER A 18 0.74 -1.14 8.17
CA SER A 18 1.96 -1.69 8.76
C SER A 18 3.17 -1.49 7.83
N GLY A 19 4.20 -2.32 7.88
CA GLY A 19 5.30 -2.26 6.91
C GLY A 19 6.60 -1.67 7.45
N TYR A 20 6.66 -1.42 8.74
CA TYR A 20 7.85 -0.92 9.42
C TYR A 20 8.50 -1.95 10.36
N GLY A 21 7.83 -3.08 10.58
CA GLY A 21 8.33 -4.17 11.40
C GLY A 21 9.23 -5.12 10.64
N LEU A 22 8.86 -5.42 9.39
CA LEU A 22 9.59 -6.27 8.44
C LEU A 22 9.92 -7.68 8.95
N ASN A 23 9.26 -8.13 10.00
CA ASN A 23 9.32 -9.48 10.54
C ASN A 23 7.97 -9.87 11.17
N LEU A 24 7.77 -11.15 11.39
CA LEU A 24 6.51 -11.70 11.89
C LEU A 24 6.02 -10.99 13.17
N GLU A 25 6.87 -10.94 14.19
CA GLU A 25 6.48 -10.40 15.51
C GLU A 25 6.11 -8.92 15.43
N SER A 26 6.95 -8.12 14.77
CA SER A 26 6.79 -6.66 14.72
C SER A 26 5.61 -6.26 13.84
N GLU A 27 5.41 -6.90 12.69
CA GLU A 27 4.26 -6.64 11.81
C GLU A 27 2.93 -6.97 12.52
N LEU A 28 2.84 -8.14 13.15
CA LEU A 28 1.65 -8.52 13.92
C LEU A 28 1.40 -7.58 15.10
N LYS A 29 2.46 -7.12 15.76
CA LYS A 29 2.35 -6.12 16.85
C LYS A 29 1.75 -4.81 16.35
N ILE A 30 2.21 -4.30 15.20
CA ILE A 30 1.64 -3.08 14.59
C ILE A 30 0.17 -3.29 14.26
N LEU A 31 -0.19 -4.38 13.59
CA LEU A 31 -1.57 -4.67 13.22
C LEU A 31 -2.50 -4.86 14.42
N ARG A 32 -2.03 -5.52 15.49
CA ARG A 32 -2.78 -5.64 16.75
C ARG A 32 -3.01 -4.28 17.42
N VAL A 33 -2.03 -3.35 17.33
CA VAL A 33 -2.22 -1.97 17.80
C VAL A 33 -3.27 -1.25 16.96
N ILE A 34 -3.25 -1.40 15.63
CA ILE A 34 -4.26 -0.81 14.75
C ILE A 34 -5.65 -1.35 15.11
N LYS A 35 -5.79 -2.65 15.34
CA LYS A 35 -7.05 -3.27 15.78
C LYS A 35 -7.57 -2.64 17.07
N LYS A 36 -6.72 -2.48 18.08
CA LYS A 36 -7.10 -1.79 19.33
C LYS A 36 -7.52 -0.33 19.11
N LEU A 37 -6.83 0.37 18.20
CA LEU A 37 -7.23 1.74 17.84
C LEU A 37 -8.61 1.76 17.18
N LYS A 38 -8.90 0.82 16.27
CA LYS A 38 -10.18 0.67 15.58
C LYS A 38 -11.33 0.44 16.56
N GLU A 39 -11.11 -0.37 17.61
CA GLU A 39 -12.09 -0.66 18.65
C GLU A 39 -12.38 0.52 19.58
N ASN A 40 -11.43 1.44 19.76
CA ASN A 40 -11.48 2.52 20.74
C ASN A 40 -11.51 3.93 20.12
N SER A 41 -11.65 4.05 18.81
CA SER A 41 -11.63 5.34 18.10
C SER A 41 -13.03 5.79 17.70
N PRO A 42 -13.35 7.10 17.77
CA PRO A 42 -14.61 7.64 17.28
C PRO A 42 -14.68 7.71 15.73
N ILE A 43 -13.57 7.52 15.02
CA ILE A 43 -13.52 7.56 13.56
C ILE A 43 -13.35 6.16 12.95
N SER A 44 -13.74 6.01 11.69
CA SER A 44 -13.54 4.77 10.96
C SER A 44 -12.07 4.53 10.66
N ILE A 45 -11.57 3.35 11.02
CA ILE A 45 -10.18 2.93 10.74
C ILE A 45 -10.19 1.69 9.84
N LYS A 46 -9.41 1.73 8.76
CA LYS A 46 -9.09 0.57 7.92
C LYS A 46 -7.63 0.19 8.15
N SER A 47 -7.39 -1.10 8.24
CA SER A 47 -6.07 -1.69 8.50
C SER A 47 -5.50 -2.29 7.23
N THR A 48 -4.27 -1.93 6.88
CA THR A 48 -3.56 -2.46 5.71
C THR A 48 -2.28 -3.17 6.15
N PHE A 49 -2.16 -4.43 5.77
CA PHE A 49 -0.92 -5.18 5.94
C PHE A 49 0.04 -4.87 4.78
N LEU A 50 1.12 -4.18 5.06
CA LEU A 50 2.18 -3.80 4.11
C LEU A 50 3.51 -4.51 4.47
N GLY A 51 3.49 -5.81 4.75
CA GLY A 51 4.71 -6.58 5.05
C GLY A 51 5.75 -6.51 3.92
N ALA A 52 5.30 -6.42 2.67
CA ALA A 52 6.15 -6.24 1.50
C ALA A 52 6.47 -4.75 1.22
N HIS A 53 6.94 -4.01 2.23
CA HIS A 53 7.32 -2.59 2.11
C HIS A 53 8.80 -2.42 1.75
N ALA A 54 9.66 -3.15 2.44
CA ALA A 54 11.09 -3.18 2.15
C ALA A 54 11.63 -4.60 2.38
N ILE A 55 12.80 -4.89 1.82
CA ILE A 55 13.48 -6.18 2.05
C ILE A 55 14.33 -6.04 3.29
N PRO A 56 14.07 -6.81 4.37
CA PRO A 56 14.91 -6.77 5.58
C PRO A 56 16.36 -7.13 5.26
N PHE A 57 17.29 -6.57 6.02
CA PHE A 57 18.72 -6.80 5.80
C PHE A 57 19.10 -8.28 5.76
N GLU A 58 18.47 -9.09 6.60
CA GLU A 58 18.69 -10.53 6.71
C GLU A 58 18.27 -11.29 5.44
N PHE A 59 17.36 -10.70 4.66
CA PHE A 59 16.83 -11.26 3.42
C PHE A 59 17.33 -10.57 2.15
N LYS A 60 18.33 -9.67 2.24
CA LYS A 60 18.84 -8.88 1.11
C LYS A 60 19.17 -9.73 -0.14
N ASN A 61 19.72 -10.92 0.05
CA ASN A 61 20.06 -11.86 -1.03
C ASN A 61 19.11 -13.07 -1.08
N LYS A 62 17.98 -13.01 -0.38
CA LYS A 62 17.03 -14.12 -0.23
C LYS A 62 15.59 -13.60 -0.22
N LYS A 63 15.29 -12.66 -1.11
CA LYS A 63 13.97 -11.99 -1.20
C LYS A 63 12.80 -13.00 -1.24
N SER A 64 12.96 -14.11 -1.98
CA SER A 64 11.93 -15.14 -2.07
C SER A 64 11.56 -15.75 -0.70
N TYR A 65 12.52 -15.99 0.16
CA TYR A 65 12.26 -16.50 1.52
C TYR A 65 11.47 -15.49 2.37
N TYR A 66 11.71 -14.20 2.19
CA TYR A 66 10.92 -13.18 2.89
C TYR A 66 9.47 -13.15 2.38
N ILE A 67 9.26 -13.25 1.08
CA ILE A 67 7.93 -13.37 0.47
C ILE A 67 7.23 -14.64 0.98
N ASP A 68 7.94 -15.77 1.06
CA ASP A 68 7.42 -17.02 1.60
C ASP A 68 7.01 -16.88 3.08
N SER A 69 7.79 -16.16 3.90
CA SER A 69 7.43 -15.84 5.28
C SER A 69 6.17 -14.97 5.37
N ILE A 70 6.04 -13.95 4.52
CA ILE A 70 4.81 -13.15 4.43
C ILE A 70 3.60 -14.05 4.15
N ILE A 71 3.71 -14.93 3.15
CA ILE A 71 2.60 -15.75 2.65
C ILE A 71 2.25 -16.89 3.62
N ASN A 72 3.26 -17.60 4.14
CA ASN A 72 3.05 -18.85 4.85
C ASN A 72 3.04 -18.71 6.38
N GLU A 73 3.60 -17.62 6.92
CA GLU A 73 3.66 -17.36 8.35
C GLU A 73 2.76 -16.20 8.78
N MET A 74 2.90 -15.04 8.13
CA MET A 74 2.18 -13.82 8.54
C MET A 74 0.70 -13.86 8.15
N LEU A 75 0.37 -14.13 6.88
CA LEU A 75 -1.01 -14.10 6.39
C LEU A 75 -1.97 -15.06 7.11
N PRO A 76 -1.59 -16.31 7.46
CA PRO A 76 -2.45 -17.19 8.26
C PRO A 76 -2.85 -16.59 9.61
N ILE A 77 -1.90 -15.96 10.31
CA ILE A 77 -2.14 -15.34 11.62
C ILE A 77 -2.99 -14.06 11.45
N ILE A 78 -2.66 -13.22 10.47
CA ILE A 78 -3.44 -12.02 10.15
C ILE A 78 -4.90 -12.38 9.91
N LYS A 79 -5.15 -13.46 9.16
CA LYS A 79 -6.52 -13.96 8.92
C LYS A 79 -7.18 -14.47 10.18
N SER A 80 -6.51 -15.34 10.94
CA SER A 80 -7.09 -15.96 12.14
C SER A 80 -7.45 -14.94 13.22
N GLU A 81 -6.65 -13.88 13.36
CA GLU A 81 -6.90 -12.79 14.32
C GLU A 81 -7.73 -11.65 13.74
N ASN A 82 -8.07 -11.68 12.44
CA ASN A 82 -8.80 -10.61 11.73
C ASN A 82 -8.12 -9.23 11.90
N LEU A 83 -6.83 -9.13 11.49
CA LEU A 83 -5.99 -7.96 11.76
C LEU A 83 -5.98 -6.94 10.63
N ALA A 84 -6.29 -7.33 9.40
CA ALA A 84 -6.21 -6.44 8.25
C ALA A 84 -7.45 -6.52 7.35
N ASP A 85 -7.82 -5.38 6.76
CA ASP A 85 -8.84 -5.25 5.71
C ASP A 85 -8.19 -5.39 4.32
N TYR A 86 -6.94 -4.90 4.18
CA TYR A 86 -6.20 -4.83 2.91
C TYR A 86 -4.81 -5.45 3.02
N ILE A 87 -4.28 -5.85 1.85
CA ILE A 87 -2.87 -6.22 1.64
C ILE A 87 -2.23 -5.26 0.66
N ASP A 88 -0.98 -4.90 0.88
CA ASP A 88 -0.25 -3.93 0.09
C ASP A 88 1.20 -4.36 -0.16
N ILE A 89 1.81 -3.84 -1.22
CA ILE A 89 3.19 -4.11 -1.61
C ILE A 89 3.81 -2.88 -2.27
N PHE A 90 5.09 -2.63 -2.04
CA PHE A 90 5.86 -1.61 -2.71
C PHE A 90 6.55 -2.18 -3.96
N CYS A 91 5.88 -2.02 -5.10
CA CYS A 91 6.39 -2.45 -6.41
C CYS A 91 7.27 -1.34 -7.01
N GLU A 92 8.58 -1.44 -6.77
CA GLU A 92 9.55 -0.43 -7.17
C GLU A 92 10.93 -1.06 -7.42
N GLU A 93 11.74 -0.41 -8.24
CA GLU A 93 13.12 -0.85 -8.52
C GLU A 93 13.94 -0.92 -7.21
N GLY A 94 14.65 -2.02 -7.02
CA GLY A 94 15.41 -2.26 -5.79
C GLY A 94 14.59 -2.82 -4.60
N TYR A 95 13.27 -2.92 -4.74
CA TYR A 95 12.35 -3.48 -3.75
C TYR A 95 11.67 -4.75 -4.27
N PHE A 96 10.38 -4.68 -4.56
CA PHE A 96 9.63 -5.82 -5.11
C PHE A 96 9.26 -5.54 -6.57
N ASP A 97 9.30 -6.58 -7.38
CA ASP A 97 8.96 -6.51 -8.80
C ASP A 97 7.49 -6.90 -9.08
N THR A 98 7.12 -6.89 -10.35
CA THR A 98 5.75 -7.25 -10.78
C THR A 98 5.37 -8.69 -10.47
N ASN A 99 6.32 -9.64 -10.53
CA ASN A 99 6.05 -11.04 -10.18
C ASN A 99 5.80 -11.19 -8.67
N ASP A 100 6.56 -10.47 -7.85
CA ASP A 100 6.35 -10.43 -6.41
C ASP A 100 4.98 -9.83 -6.09
N THR A 101 4.60 -8.76 -6.80
CA THR A 101 3.31 -8.09 -6.68
C THR A 101 2.16 -9.07 -6.96
N ILE A 102 2.23 -9.82 -8.06
CA ILE A 102 1.24 -10.85 -8.38
C ILE A 102 1.11 -11.87 -7.25
N LYS A 103 2.25 -12.41 -6.77
CA LYS A 103 2.27 -13.42 -5.68
C LYS A 103 1.60 -12.91 -4.40
N ILE A 104 1.98 -11.71 -3.96
CA ILE A 104 1.46 -11.10 -2.73
C ILE A 104 -0.04 -10.78 -2.84
N LEU A 105 -0.50 -10.18 -3.95
CA LEU A 105 -1.90 -9.87 -4.14
C LEU A 105 -2.76 -11.13 -4.23
N GLN A 106 -2.30 -12.16 -4.97
CA GLN A 106 -3.01 -13.43 -5.05
C GLN A 106 -3.05 -14.18 -3.72
N ALA A 107 -1.96 -14.13 -2.94
CA ALA A 107 -1.94 -14.70 -1.59
C ALA A 107 -2.93 -13.96 -0.68
N GLY A 108 -2.90 -12.62 -0.66
CA GLY A 108 -3.85 -11.82 0.13
C GLY A 108 -5.31 -12.13 -0.20
N LYS A 109 -5.62 -12.26 -1.49
CA LYS A 109 -6.97 -12.64 -1.96
C LYS A 109 -7.45 -13.97 -1.40
N LYS A 110 -6.57 -14.98 -1.32
CA LYS A 110 -6.90 -16.29 -0.70
C LYS A 110 -7.29 -16.17 0.77
N TYR A 111 -6.74 -15.19 1.48
CA TYR A 111 -7.08 -14.89 2.88
C TYR A 111 -8.19 -13.86 3.05
N GLY A 112 -8.80 -13.39 1.93
CA GLY A 112 -9.94 -12.46 1.93
C GLY A 112 -9.52 -11.01 2.12
N LEU A 113 -8.25 -10.67 1.89
CA LEU A 113 -7.76 -9.30 1.88
C LEU A 113 -7.91 -8.69 0.48
N VAL A 114 -8.29 -7.42 0.42
CA VAL A 114 -8.36 -6.68 -0.85
C VAL A 114 -7.01 -6.05 -1.14
N GLY A 115 -6.54 -6.17 -2.39
CA GLY A 115 -5.23 -5.68 -2.80
C GLY A 115 -5.17 -4.16 -2.92
N LYS A 116 -4.02 -3.62 -2.58
CA LYS A 116 -3.56 -2.26 -2.85
C LYS A 116 -2.08 -2.32 -3.20
N THR A 117 -1.52 -1.29 -3.85
CA THR A 117 -0.09 -1.29 -4.18
C THR A 117 0.49 0.13 -4.15
N HIS A 118 1.73 0.26 -3.65
CA HIS A 118 2.57 1.43 -3.89
C HIS A 118 3.33 1.18 -5.18
N VAL A 119 3.17 2.04 -6.18
CA VAL A 119 3.75 1.87 -7.52
C VAL A 119 4.14 3.20 -8.14
N ASN A 120 5.09 3.15 -9.05
CA ASN A 120 5.45 4.29 -9.90
C ASN A 120 5.83 5.56 -9.12
N GLN A 121 6.41 5.39 -7.92
CA GLN A 121 6.93 6.53 -7.16
C GLN A 121 8.19 7.09 -7.82
N PHE A 122 9.12 6.21 -8.18
CA PHE A 122 10.39 6.58 -8.82
C PHE A 122 10.51 6.01 -10.24
N ASN A 123 9.99 4.80 -10.48
CA ASN A 123 10.12 4.09 -11.74
C ASN A 123 8.81 3.42 -12.17
N SER A 124 8.51 3.46 -13.48
CA SER A 124 7.39 2.70 -14.05
C SER A 124 7.88 1.33 -14.49
N LEU A 125 7.53 0.29 -13.73
CA LEU A 125 7.90 -1.11 -13.95
C LEU A 125 6.75 -1.96 -14.51
N GLY A 126 5.59 -1.34 -14.82
CA GLY A 126 4.36 -2.07 -15.16
C GLY A 126 3.57 -2.54 -13.93
N GLY A 127 3.90 -2.03 -12.75
CA GLY A 127 3.24 -2.35 -11.48
C GLY A 127 1.76 -2.01 -11.46
N ILE A 128 1.34 -0.91 -12.09
CA ILE A 128 -0.07 -0.50 -12.20
C ILE A 128 -0.89 -1.58 -12.92
N LYS A 129 -0.42 -2.02 -14.10
CA LYS A 129 -1.11 -3.03 -14.90
C LYS A 129 -1.31 -4.32 -14.12
N VAL A 130 -0.25 -4.89 -13.55
CA VAL A 130 -0.37 -6.15 -12.82
C VAL A 130 -1.21 -6.01 -11.55
N SER A 131 -1.22 -4.84 -10.91
CA SER A 131 -2.08 -4.56 -9.76
C SER A 131 -3.55 -4.59 -10.13
N ILE A 132 -3.91 -3.90 -11.21
CA ILE A 132 -5.29 -3.86 -11.72
C ILE A 132 -5.76 -5.26 -12.16
N GLU A 133 -4.94 -5.99 -12.92
CA GLU A 133 -5.23 -7.35 -13.39
C GLU A 133 -5.42 -8.34 -12.22
N ASN A 134 -4.80 -8.08 -11.06
CA ASN A 134 -4.98 -8.87 -9.84
C ASN A 134 -6.03 -8.31 -8.87
N GLY A 135 -6.84 -7.34 -9.32
CA GLY A 135 -8.01 -6.84 -8.61
C GLY A 135 -7.67 -5.87 -7.47
N ALA A 136 -6.59 -5.11 -7.58
CA ALA A 136 -6.28 -4.06 -6.63
C ALA A 136 -7.37 -2.98 -6.60
N LEU A 137 -7.77 -2.57 -5.40
CA LEU A 137 -8.73 -1.50 -5.16
C LEU A 137 -8.15 -0.14 -5.51
N SER A 138 -6.89 0.07 -5.17
CA SER A 138 -6.16 1.31 -5.48
C SER A 138 -4.68 1.05 -5.72
N VAL A 139 -4.07 1.98 -6.45
CA VAL A 139 -2.63 2.10 -6.62
C VAL A 139 -2.22 3.48 -6.11
N ASP A 140 -1.18 3.53 -5.32
CA ASP A 140 -0.78 4.72 -4.57
C ASP A 140 0.57 5.25 -5.10
N HIS A 141 0.84 6.55 -5.04
CA HIS A 141 1.97 7.36 -5.54
C HIS A 141 1.76 7.89 -6.95
N LEU A 142 2.21 7.21 -7.98
CA LEU A 142 1.97 7.56 -9.39
C LEU A 142 2.69 8.84 -9.85
N GLU A 143 3.84 9.18 -9.24
CA GLU A 143 4.65 10.32 -9.65
C GLU A 143 5.27 10.12 -11.03
N THR A 144 5.65 8.88 -11.36
CA THR A 144 6.26 8.50 -12.64
C THR A 144 5.26 7.73 -13.50
N MET A 145 4.69 8.39 -14.51
CA MET A 145 3.65 7.81 -15.38
C MET A 145 4.07 7.80 -16.85
N LYS A 146 3.84 6.68 -17.52
CA LYS A 146 3.94 6.51 -18.97
C LYS A 146 2.56 6.35 -19.57
N GLU A 147 2.45 6.43 -20.91
CA GLU A 147 1.16 6.24 -21.58
C GLU A 147 0.51 4.89 -21.29
N ASP A 148 1.29 3.81 -21.31
CA ASP A 148 0.80 2.45 -21.01
C ASP A 148 0.26 2.32 -19.57
N ASP A 149 0.81 3.11 -18.63
CA ASP A 149 0.32 3.13 -17.25
C ASP A 149 -1.09 3.74 -17.17
N PHE A 150 -1.37 4.79 -17.94
CA PHE A 150 -2.72 5.36 -18.04
C PHE A 150 -3.69 4.42 -18.75
N LEU A 151 -3.24 3.74 -19.81
CA LEU A 151 -4.07 2.79 -20.55
C LEU A 151 -4.49 1.60 -19.67
N ALA A 152 -3.68 1.21 -18.69
CA ALA A 152 -4.01 0.15 -17.75
C ALA A 152 -5.26 0.42 -16.91
N PHE A 153 -5.67 1.70 -16.75
CA PHE A 153 -6.89 2.06 -16.03
C PHE A 153 -8.17 1.90 -16.88
N ASN A 154 -8.05 1.71 -18.20
CA ASN A 154 -9.22 1.53 -19.05
C ASN A 154 -10.05 0.34 -18.58
N ASP A 155 -11.38 0.52 -18.53
CA ASP A 155 -12.33 -0.49 -18.06
C ASP A 155 -12.08 -1.01 -16.63
N SER A 156 -11.36 -0.25 -15.83
CA SER A 156 -11.04 -0.57 -14.44
C SER A 156 -11.73 0.38 -13.46
N ASN A 157 -12.12 -0.16 -12.30
CA ASN A 157 -12.59 0.62 -11.15
C ASN A 157 -11.48 0.91 -10.14
N CYS A 158 -10.22 0.65 -10.49
CA CYS A 158 -9.08 0.92 -9.62
C CYS A 158 -8.90 2.42 -9.40
N ILE A 159 -8.64 2.82 -8.17
CA ILE A 159 -8.52 4.22 -7.77
C ILE A 159 -7.04 4.61 -7.77
N ALA A 160 -6.72 5.71 -8.45
CA ALA A 160 -5.41 6.34 -8.39
C ALA A 160 -5.29 7.19 -7.11
N THR A 161 -4.40 6.84 -6.18
CA THR A 161 -4.18 7.61 -4.96
C THR A 161 -2.95 8.50 -5.13
N LEU A 162 -3.16 9.80 -5.18
CA LEU A 162 -2.08 10.78 -5.32
C LEU A 162 -1.63 11.29 -3.96
N LEU A 163 -0.33 11.42 -3.77
CA LEU A 163 0.31 11.72 -2.48
C LEU A 163 1.13 13.03 -2.54
N PRO A 164 0.49 14.19 -2.73
CA PRO A 164 1.21 15.44 -2.97
C PRO A 164 2.11 15.87 -1.81
N SER A 165 1.77 15.52 -0.57
CA SER A 165 2.64 15.83 0.59
C SER A 165 3.95 15.04 0.53
N CYS A 166 3.88 13.77 0.09
CA CYS A 166 5.05 12.93 -0.10
C CYS A 166 5.96 13.50 -1.19
N SER A 167 5.39 13.83 -2.36
CA SER A 167 6.14 14.42 -3.48
C SER A 167 6.82 15.75 -3.05
N PHE A 168 6.09 16.61 -2.32
CA PHE A 168 6.63 17.86 -1.79
C PHE A 168 7.80 17.63 -0.82
N PHE A 169 7.61 16.72 0.17
CA PHE A 169 8.62 16.43 1.19
C PHE A 169 9.91 15.86 0.59
N LEU A 170 9.78 14.94 -0.37
CA LEU A 170 10.90 14.29 -1.04
C LEU A 170 11.54 15.15 -2.14
N GLY A 171 10.92 16.26 -2.55
CA GLY A 171 11.40 17.09 -3.65
C GLY A 171 11.35 16.40 -5.02
N ILE A 172 10.41 15.47 -5.21
CA ILE A 172 10.20 14.74 -6.47
C ILE A 172 9.02 15.36 -7.26
N PRO A 173 8.88 15.06 -8.57
CA PRO A 173 7.75 15.50 -9.35
C PRO A 173 6.41 15.10 -8.72
N TYR A 174 5.38 15.94 -8.89
CA TYR A 174 4.02 15.56 -8.49
C TYR A 174 3.39 14.60 -9.49
N SER A 175 2.55 13.70 -8.97
CA SER A 175 1.70 12.86 -9.82
C SER A 175 0.86 13.73 -10.78
N PRO A 176 0.68 13.33 -12.04
CA PRO A 176 0.05 14.15 -13.09
C PRO A 176 -1.48 14.20 -12.96
N ALA A 177 -1.99 14.82 -11.89
CA ALA A 177 -3.41 14.88 -11.53
C ALA A 177 -4.31 15.36 -12.68
N LYS A 178 -3.86 16.34 -13.48
CA LYS A 178 -4.63 16.88 -14.63
C LYS A 178 -4.89 15.81 -15.68
N GLU A 179 -3.92 14.91 -15.94
CA GLU A 179 -4.09 13.83 -16.92
C GLU A 179 -5.06 12.76 -16.40
N PHE A 180 -5.00 12.41 -15.12
CA PHE A 180 -5.98 11.50 -14.50
C PHE A 180 -7.41 12.05 -14.63
N ILE A 181 -7.62 13.33 -14.31
CA ILE A 181 -8.93 14.00 -14.43
C ILE A 181 -9.41 14.03 -15.89
N LYS A 182 -8.55 14.44 -16.83
CA LYS A 182 -8.87 14.48 -18.26
C LYS A 182 -9.30 13.12 -18.80
N ARG A 183 -8.67 12.03 -18.33
CA ARG A 183 -8.97 10.64 -18.71
C ARG A 183 -10.12 10.05 -17.89
N LYS A 184 -10.72 10.80 -16.97
CA LYS A 184 -11.81 10.36 -16.08
C LYS A 184 -11.43 9.15 -15.22
N ILE A 185 -10.15 8.98 -14.91
CA ILE A 185 -9.67 7.96 -13.98
C ILE A 185 -10.04 8.40 -12.56
N PRO A 186 -10.66 7.52 -11.74
CA PRO A 186 -11.00 7.85 -10.35
C PRO A 186 -9.74 8.18 -9.55
N ILE A 187 -9.71 9.34 -8.90
CA ILE A 187 -8.60 9.78 -8.05
C ILE A 187 -9.05 9.99 -6.62
N LYS A 188 -8.14 9.81 -5.68
CA LYS A 188 -8.22 10.26 -4.29
C LYS A 188 -6.90 10.90 -3.88
N LEU A 189 -6.94 11.70 -2.83
CA LEU A 189 -5.76 12.29 -2.21
C LEU A 189 -5.52 11.66 -0.85
N ALA A 190 -4.26 11.46 -0.50
CA ALA A 190 -3.86 11.05 0.84
C ALA A 190 -2.58 11.80 1.25
N SER A 191 -2.31 11.82 2.56
CA SER A 191 -1.18 12.56 3.11
C SER A 191 0.12 11.77 3.09
N ASP A 192 0.04 10.44 3.09
CA ASP A 192 1.19 9.57 3.35
C ASP A 192 1.93 9.95 4.66
N TYR A 193 1.14 10.25 5.71
CA TYR A 193 1.66 10.73 6.99
C TYR A 193 2.50 9.66 7.69
N ASN A 194 3.80 9.75 7.53
CA ASN A 194 4.79 8.87 8.14
C ASN A 194 6.12 9.60 8.34
N PRO A 195 7.07 9.06 9.13
CA PRO A 195 8.35 9.74 9.40
C PRO A 195 9.27 9.91 8.19
N GLY A 196 9.02 9.21 7.08
CA GLY A 196 9.88 9.18 5.89
C GLY A 196 9.43 10.05 4.74
N SER A 197 8.18 10.52 4.72
CA SER A 197 7.62 11.16 3.53
C SER A 197 6.60 12.28 3.78
N SER A 198 6.30 12.60 5.04
CA SER A 198 5.34 13.69 5.32
C SER A 198 5.46 14.26 6.73
#